data_c1ac02ecdb0a5d7b35accbc30f5036e5
#
_entry.id   c1ac02ecdb0a5d7b35accbc30f5036e5
#
_cell.length_a   1.000
_cell.length_b   1.000
_cell.length_c   1.000
_cell.angle_alpha   90.00
_cell.angle_beta   90.00
_cell.angle_gamma   90.00
#
_symmetry.space_group_name_H-M   'P 1'
#
loop_
_entity.id
_entity.type
_entity.pdbx_description
1 polymer ?
#
loop_
_entity_poly.entity_id
_entity_poly.type
_entity_poly.pdbx_seq_one_letter_code
_entity_poly.pdbx_strand_id
1 'polypeptide(L)'
;MSVHKVVVLFSGGVESTCMLYMYLKEDWLVYPVYVKAGYPWESLELERTKALWLYTKKKYKNLMPLRVLTTLNPERVEDRKHDKNLFIPLRNINLVAMAGNYALLKGIKCIAIGSLGIYPFPDNNADYMKRLQSLINVELLTPFMGMEKHEVIRGFSEGVPLDKTLSCIRPKKSMGKIIPCGVCEKCKERQEALKHLLL
;
A
#
# COMPACT_ATOMS: atom_id res chain seq x y z
N MET A 1 22.06 -20.34 -2.81
CA MET A 1 20.57 -20.17 -2.90
C MET A 1 20.27 -18.80 -3.48
N SER A 2 19.41 -18.69 -4.49
CA SER A 2 19.02 -17.39 -5.05
C SER A 2 18.16 -16.64 -4.04
N VAL A 3 18.54 -15.40 -3.70
CA VAL A 3 17.74 -14.54 -2.82
C VAL A 3 16.48 -14.10 -3.56
N HIS A 4 15.31 -14.38 -3.00
CA HIS A 4 14.03 -13.91 -3.54
C HIS A 4 13.95 -12.39 -3.45
N LYS A 5 13.44 -11.74 -4.50
CA LYS A 5 13.31 -10.28 -4.58
C LYS A 5 11.89 -9.92 -4.95
N VAL A 6 11.33 -8.90 -4.30
CA VAL A 6 9.99 -8.39 -4.61
C VAL A 6 9.95 -6.87 -4.58
N VAL A 7 9.24 -6.26 -5.51
CA VAL A 7 8.85 -4.85 -5.42
C VAL A 7 7.51 -4.78 -4.70
N VAL A 8 7.43 -4.05 -3.59
CA VAL A 8 6.22 -3.90 -2.79
C VAL A 8 5.65 -2.50 -2.98
N LEU A 9 4.43 -2.39 -3.48
CA LEU A 9 3.66 -1.14 -3.48
C LEU A 9 3.33 -0.75 -2.04
N PHE A 10 4.03 0.29 -1.54
CA PHE A 10 4.07 0.65 -0.14
C PHE A 10 3.56 2.07 0.11
N SER A 11 2.31 2.20 0.55
CA SER A 11 1.66 3.48 0.89
C SER A 11 1.72 3.83 2.38
N GLY A 12 2.24 2.94 3.24
CA GLY A 12 2.21 3.12 4.69
C GLY A 12 0.83 2.90 5.32
N GLY A 13 -0.16 2.43 4.56
CA GLY A 13 -1.43 1.90 5.06
C GLY A 13 -1.25 0.54 5.73
N VAL A 14 -2.29 0.07 6.42
CA VAL A 14 -2.26 -1.21 7.16
C VAL A 14 -1.85 -2.36 6.25
N GLU A 15 -2.57 -2.58 5.16
CA GLU A 15 -2.39 -3.70 4.24
C GLU A 15 -0.98 -3.69 3.62
N SER A 16 -0.56 -2.55 3.08
CA SER A 16 0.76 -2.43 2.46
C SER A 16 1.90 -2.62 3.46
N THR A 17 1.68 -2.28 4.73
CA THR A 17 2.67 -2.47 5.79
C THR A 17 2.71 -3.92 6.24
N CYS A 18 1.57 -4.57 6.46
CA CYS A 18 1.52 -6.01 6.75
C CYS A 18 2.20 -6.83 5.64
N MET A 19 1.91 -6.51 4.37
CA MET A 19 2.53 -7.15 3.22
C MET A 19 4.05 -6.93 3.18
N LEU A 20 4.52 -5.72 3.45
CA LEU A 20 5.96 -5.42 3.54
C LEU A 20 6.63 -6.31 4.60
N TYR A 21 6.04 -6.37 5.80
CA TYR A 21 6.59 -7.16 6.92
C TYR A 21 6.52 -8.66 6.65
N MET A 22 5.51 -9.16 5.98
CA MET A 22 5.39 -10.55 5.56
C MET A 22 6.62 -10.97 4.74
N TYR A 23 6.93 -10.26 3.65
CA TYR A 23 8.10 -10.58 2.82
C TYR A 23 9.44 -10.36 3.54
N LEU A 24 9.53 -9.35 4.44
CA LEU A 24 10.75 -9.13 5.23
C LEU A 24 11.04 -10.27 6.19
N LYS A 25 10.01 -10.85 6.81
CA LYS A 25 10.13 -12.00 7.72
C LYS A 25 10.48 -13.31 7.00
N GLU A 26 10.09 -13.42 5.74
CA GLU A 26 10.45 -14.54 4.86
C GLU A 26 11.83 -14.37 4.20
N ASP A 27 12.64 -13.43 4.68
CA ASP A 27 14.00 -13.12 4.19
C ASP A 27 14.08 -12.73 2.70
N TRP A 28 12.98 -12.25 2.12
CA TRP A 28 13.00 -11.67 0.78
C TRP A 28 13.72 -10.33 0.78
N LEU A 29 14.43 -10.02 -0.29
CA LEU A 29 14.98 -8.68 -0.53
C LEU A 29 13.86 -7.78 -1.05
N VAL A 30 13.37 -6.87 -0.19
CA VAL A 30 12.16 -6.08 -0.43
C VAL A 30 12.50 -4.70 -0.94
N TYR A 31 11.96 -4.34 -2.10
CA TYR A 31 12.09 -3.04 -2.76
C TYR A 31 10.78 -2.24 -2.62
N PRO A 32 10.65 -1.39 -1.59
CA PRO A 32 9.42 -0.62 -1.39
C PRO A 32 9.31 0.51 -2.40
N VAL A 33 8.14 0.62 -3.03
CA VAL A 33 7.80 1.65 -4.01
C VAL A 33 6.57 2.40 -3.56
N TYR A 34 6.67 3.72 -3.47
CA TYR A 34 5.55 4.64 -3.32
C TYR A 34 5.28 5.32 -4.66
N VAL A 35 4.03 5.31 -5.13
CA VAL A 35 3.63 5.96 -6.39
C VAL A 35 2.84 7.22 -6.09
N LYS A 36 3.39 8.37 -6.48
CA LYS A 36 2.70 9.67 -6.43
C LYS A 36 1.75 9.81 -7.61
N ALA A 37 0.50 10.13 -7.34
CA ALA A 37 -0.55 10.28 -8.34
C ALA A 37 -1.36 11.59 -8.19
N GLY A 38 -0.89 12.54 -7.36
CA GLY A 38 -1.49 13.87 -7.22
C GLY A 38 -2.72 13.91 -6.31
N TYR A 39 -2.87 12.96 -5.38
CA TYR A 39 -4.00 12.97 -4.43
C TYR A 39 -3.85 14.07 -3.37
N PRO A 40 -4.97 14.69 -2.91
CA PRO A 40 -4.93 15.76 -1.91
C PRO A 40 -4.23 15.40 -0.60
N TRP A 41 -4.30 14.13 -0.18
CA TRP A 41 -3.68 13.62 1.06
C TRP A 41 -2.24 13.12 0.89
N GLU A 42 -1.75 13.05 -0.34
CA GLU A 42 -0.52 12.35 -0.71
C GLU A 42 0.74 12.88 -0.04
N SER A 43 0.84 14.19 0.18
CA SER A 43 2.00 14.79 0.83
C SER A 43 2.20 14.27 2.26
N LEU A 44 1.13 14.20 3.04
CA LEU A 44 1.15 13.70 4.42
C LEU A 44 1.24 12.17 4.48
N GLU A 45 0.61 11.47 3.53
CA GLU A 45 0.76 10.03 3.39
C GLU A 45 2.23 9.65 3.10
N LEU A 46 2.88 10.33 2.16
CA LEU A 46 4.29 10.08 1.82
C LEU A 46 5.23 10.43 2.99
N GLU A 47 4.96 11.53 3.71
CA GLU A 47 5.75 11.87 4.91
C GLU A 47 5.66 10.75 5.96
N ARG A 48 4.46 10.24 6.21
CA ARG A 48 4.23 9.11 7.12
C ARG A 48 4.89 7.83 6.62
N THR A 49 4.78 7.53 5.33
CA THR A 49 5.39 6.37 4.69
C THR A 49 6.92 6.38 4.82
N LYS A 50 7.56 7.54 4.61
CA LYS A 50 9.01 7.72 4.82
C LYS A 50 9.41 7.46 6.27
N ALA A 51 8.67 8.01 7.24
CA ALA A 51 8.94 7.80 8.65
C ALA A 51 8.81 6.31 9.05
N LEU A 52 7.78 5.63 8.54
CA LEU A 52 7.57 4.20 8.76
C LEU A 52 8.67 3.36 8.10
N TRP A 53 9.08 3.70 6.88
CA TRP A 53 10.20 3.04 6.21
C TRP A 53 11.50 3.19 7.02
N LEU A 54 11.82 4.40 7.50
CA LEU A 54 13.01 4.63 8.35
C LEU A 54 12.97 3.79 9.63
N TYR A 55 11.81 3.70 10.28
CA TYR A 55 11.61 2.86 11.45
C TYR A 55 11.85 1.38 11.14
N THR A 56 11.28 0.88 10.04
CA THR A 56 11.40 -0.52 9.62
C THR A 56 12.83 -0.86 9.17
N LYS A 57 13.50 0.04 8.47
CA LYS A 57 14.89 -0.15 7.99
C LYS A 57 15.88 -0.38 9.12
N LYS A 58 15.64 0.17 10.31
CA LYS A 58 16.49 -0.09 11.49
C LYS A 58 16.43 -1.55 11.95
N LYS A 59 15.32 -2.25 11.67
CA LYS A 59 15.08 -3.63 12.09
C LYS A 59 15.48 -4.65 11.02
N TYR A 60 15.30 -4.32 9.73
CA TYR A 60 15.41 -5.25 8.62
C TYR A 60 16.48 -4.83 7.62
N LYS A 61 17.58 -5.58 7.54
CA LYS A 61 18.69 -5.33 6.61
C LYS A 61 18.27 -5.58 5.15
N ASN A 62 17.36 -6.52 4.92
CA ASN A 62 16.78 -6.93 3.63
C ASN A 62 15.71 -5.96 3.10
N LEU A 63 15.38 -4.85 3.80
CA LEU A 63 14.59 -3.76 3.27
C LEU A 63 15.46 -2.80 2.46
N MET A 64 15.14 -2.61 1.19
CA MET A 64 15.86 -1.69 0.29
C MET A 64 15.39 -0.23 0.46
N PRO A 65 16.11 0.76 -0.09
CA PRO A 65 15.68 2.16 -0.05
C PRO A 65 14.29 2.36 -0.64
N LEU A 66 13.45 3.18 0.03
CA LEU A 66 12.13 3.56 -0.48
C LEU A 66 12.28 4.34 -1.79
N ARG A 67 11.65 3.85 -2.83
CA ARG A 67 11.59 4.53 -4.12
C ARG A 67 10.26 5.29 -4.25
N VAL A 68 10.34 6.55 -4.59
CA VAL A 68 9.18 7.37 -4.92
C VAL A 68 9.14 7.53 -6.43
N LEU A 69 8.07 7.05 -7.05
CA LEU A 69 7.78 7.20 -8.47
C LEU A 69 6.62 8.20 -8.63
N THR A 70 6.57 8.89 -9.75
CA THR A 70 5.50 9.87 -10.02
C THR A 70 4.81 9.48 -11.32
N THR A 71 3.49 9.38 -11.32
CA THR A 71 2.72 9.23 -12.55
C THR A 71 2.69 10.55 -13.30
N LEU A 72 2.62 10.49 -14.64
CA LEU A 72 2.35 11.66 -15.47
C LEU A 72 0.85 11.99 -15.39
N ASN A 73 0.42 12.55 -14.27
CA ASN A 73 -0.94 13.06 -14.15
C ASN A 73 -0.88 14.59 -14.21
N PRO A 74 -1.29 15.21 -15.33
CA PRO A 74 -1.19 16.66 -15.51
C PRO A 74 -2.18 17.44 -14.63
N GLU A 75 -3.22 16.79 -14.15
CA GLU A 75 -4.26 17.42 -13.32
C GLU A 75 -4.25 16.83 -11.91
N ARG A 76 -4.33 17.73 -10.92
CA ARG A 76 -4.60 17.30 -9.54
C ARG A 76 -5.99 16.67 -9.49
N VAL A 77 -6.09 15.50 -8.88
CA VAL A 77 -7.41 14.95 -8.52
C VAL A 77 -8.04 15.96 -7.56
N GLU A 78 -9.02 16.71 -8.06
CA GLU A 78 -9.70 17.74 -7.27
C GLU A 78 -10.29 17.17 -5.98
N ASP A 79 -10.41 18.02 -4.99
CA ASP A 79 -10.93 17.69 -3.67
C ASP A 79 -12.33 17.04 -3.81
N ARG A 80 -12.38 15.73 -3.68
CA ARG A 80 -13.63 14.98 -3.77
C ARG A 80 -14.46 15.32 -2.53
N LYS A 81 -15.44 16.19 -2.69
CA LYS A 81 -16.34 16.64 -1.62
C LYS A 81 -17.16 15.52 -0.97
N HIS A 82 -17.18 14.31 -1.57
CA HIS A 82 -18.01 13.21 -1.10
C HIS A 82 -17.17 11.97 -0.79
N ASP A 83 -17.02 11.63 0.49
CA ASP A 83 -16.33 10.45 1.01
C ASP A 83 -16.91 9.11 0.52
N LYS A 84 -18.13 9.10 0.02
CA LYS A 84 -18.84 7.87 -0.37
C LYS A 84 -18.30 7.21 -1.63
N ASN A 85 -17.54 7.92 -2.46
CA ASN A 85 -16.96 7.34 -3.67
C ASN A 85 -15.42 7.37 -3.60
N LEU A 86 -14.85 6.36 -2.98
CA LEU A 86 -13.40 6.16 -2.88
C LEU A 86 -12.79 5.58 -4.18
N PHE A 87 -13.61 5.31 -5.19
CA PHE A 87 -13.13 4.80 -6.46
C PHE A 87 -12.36 5.86 -7.23
N ILE A 88 -11.14 5.55 -7.58
CA ILE A 88 -10.27 6.36 -8.43
C ILE A 88 -10.06 5.58 -9.72
N PRO A 89 -10.61 6.04 -10.85
CA PRO A 89 -10.48 5.34 -12.12
C PRO A 89 -9.02 5.06 -12.48
N LEU A 90 -8.74 3.85 -12.98
CA LEU A 90 -7.41 3.41 -13.42
C LEU A 90 -6.31 3.47 -12.34
N ARG A 91 -6.66 3.60 -11.07
CA ARG A 91 -5.66 3.69 -10.00
C ARG A 91 -4.78 2.45 -9.95
N ASN A 92 -5.39 1.27 -9.91
CA ASN A 92 -4.65 0.03 -9.73
C ASN A 92 -3.76 -0.31 -10.93
N ILE A 93 -4.22 -0.08 -12.17
CA ILE A 93 -3.36 -0.27 -13.36
C ILE A 93 -2.16 0.68 -13.34
N ASN A 94 -2.35 1.95 -12.97
CA ASN A 94 -1.25 2.91 -12.86
C ASN A 94 -0.22 2.49 -11.82
N LEU A 95 -0.66 2.05 -10.63
CA LEU A 95 0.22 1.56 -9.57
C LEU A 95 1.03 0.34 -10.03
N VAL A 96 0.35 -0.64 -10.63
CA VAL A 96 0.95 -1.88 -11.12
C VAL A 96 1.91 -1.62 -12.27
N ALA A 97 1.55 -0.77 -13.24
CA ALA A 97 2.42 -0.43 -14.38
C ALA A 97 3.71 0.27 -13.92
N MET A 98 3.61 1.22 -12.99
CA MET A 98 4.79 1.93 -12.45
C MET A 98 5.71 0.99 -11.66
N ALA A 99 5.13 0.13 -10.81
CA ALA A 99 5.90 -0.85 -10.05
C ALA A 99 6.52 -1.91 -10.95
N GLY A 100 5.78 -2.38 -11.96
CA GLY A 100 6.25 -3.35 -12.95
C GLY A 100 7.41 -2.80 -13.79
N ASN A 101 7.30 -1.56 -14.27
CA ASN A 101 8.40 -0.90 -14.98
C ASN A 101 9.67 -0.84 -14.11
N TYR A 102 9.52 -0.41 -12.84
CA TYR A 102 10.65 -0.38 -11.91
C TYR A 102 11.25 -1.77 -11.67
N ALA A 103 10.40 -2.80 -11.52
CA ALA A 103 10.85 -4.18 -11.34
C ALA A 103 11.67 -4.69 -12.53
N LEU A 104 11.16 -4.48 -13.76
CA LEU A 104 11.85 -4.85 -15.01
C LEU A 104 13.21 -4.19 -15.12
N LEU A 105 13.30 -2.88 -14.87
CA LEU A 105 14.55 -2.12 -14.90
C LEU A 105 15.58 -2.60 -13.85
N LYS A 106 15.12 -3.24 -12.78
CA LYS A 106 15.95 -3.82 -11.69
C LYS A 106 16.20 -5.31 -11.84
N GLY A 107 15.66 -5.96 -12.86
CA GLY A 107 15.73 -7.40 -13.02
C GLY A 107 15.01 -8.18 -11.91
N ILE A 108 13.93 -7.60 -11.34
CA ILE A 108 13.09 -8.22 -10.31
C ILE A 108 11.88 -8.86 -10.98
N LYS A 109 11.59 -10.11 -10.63
CA LYS A 109 10.60 -10.92 -11.33
C LYS A 109 9.18 -10.74 -10.83
N CYS A 110 8.96 -10.19 -9.64
CA CYS A 110 7.63 -10.02 -9.07
C CYS A 110 7.41 -8.68 -8.37
N ILE A 111 6.16 -8.24 -8.39
CA ILE A 111 5.65 -7.07 -7.68
C ILE A 111 4.49 -7.50 -6.79
N ALA A 112 4.25 -6.80 -5.70
CA ALA A 112 3.16 -7.10 -4.77
C ALA A 112 2.31 -5.87 -4.49
N ILE A 113 0.97 -6.07 -4.47
CA ILE A 113 -0.03 -5.06 -4.12
C ILE A 113 -0.96 -5.59 -3.02
N GLY A 114 -1.16 -4.80 -1.97
CA GLY A 114 -2.03 -5.14 -0.82
C GLY A 114 -3.51 -4.85 -1.09
N SER A 115 -4.03 -5.26 -2.26
CA SER A 115 -5.45 -5.15 -2.59
C SER A 115 -6.24 -6.26 -1.93
N LEU A 116 -7.39 -5.93 -1.31
CA LEU A 116 -8.25 -6.89 -0.64
C LEU A 116 -9.27 -7.53 -1.59
N GLY A 117 -9.65 -6.85 -2.67
CA GLY A 117 -10.61 -7.37 -3.65
C GLY A 117 -12.08 -7.44 -3.19
N ILE A 118 -12.37 -6.98 -1.98
CA ILE A 118 -13.72 -7.05 -1.37
C ILE A 118 -14.57 -5.78 -1.60
N TYR A 119 -13.95 -4.70 -2.05
CA TYR A 119 -14.68 -3.47 -2.34
C TYR A 119 -15.35 -3.54 -3.71
N PRO A 120 -16.55 -2.93 -3.88
CA PRO A 120 -17.31 -2.98 -5.13
C PRO A 120 -16.73 -2.04 -6.21
N PHE A 121 -15.41 -2.06 -6.37
CA PHE A 121 -14.74 -1.27 -7.40
C PHE A 121 -14.37 -2.16 -8.58
N PRO A 122 -14.60 -1.73 -9.81
CA PRO A 122 -14.37 -2.55 -11.00
C PRO A 122 -12.90 -2.96 -11.18
N ASP A 123 -11.97 -2.19 -10.63
CA ASP A 123 -10.52 -2.43 -10.69
C ASP A 123 -9.93 -3.07 -9.41
N ASN A 124 -10.79 -3.58 -8.51
CA ASN A 124 -10.38 -4.14 -7.23
C ASN A 124 -10.98 -5.53 -6.98
N ASN A 125 -10.74 -6.45 -7.90
CA ASN A 125 -11.17 -7.85 -7.79
C ASN A 125 -10.14 -8.79 -8.43
N ALA A 126 -10.29 -10.09 -8.17
CA ALA A 126 -9.35 -11.11 -8.63
C ALA A 126 -9.25 -11.19 -10.16
N ASP A 127 -10.38 -11.07 -10.86
CA ASP A 127 -10.42 -11.13 -12.34
C ASP A 127 -9.67 -9.95 -12.95
N TYR A 128 -9.85 -8.76 -12.41
CA TYR A 128 -9.12 -7.58 -12.86
C TYR A 128 -7.60 -7.75 -12.65
N MET A 129 -7.17 -8.23 -11.49
CA MET A 129 -5.75 -8.48 -11.21
C MET A 129 -5.17 -9.55 -12.12
N LYS A 130 -5.92 -10.60 -12.43
CA LYS A 130 -5.52 -11.63 -13.40
C LYS A 130 -5.35 -11.07 -14.81
N ARG A 131 -6.23 -10.16 -15.25
CA ARG A 131 -6.09 -9.44 -16.53
C ARG A 131 -4.87 -8.52 -16.52
N LEU A 132 -4.61 -7.80 -15.44
CA LEU A 132 -3.39 -7.00 -15.31
C LEU A 132 -2.14 -7.88 -15.39
N GLN A 133 -2.14 -9.04 -14.75
CA GLN A 133 -1.04 -10.00 -14.82
C GLN A 133 -0.72 -10.39 -16.26
N SER A 134 -1.71 -10.57 -17.11
CA SER A 134 -1.51 -10.95 -18.53
C SER A 134 -0.91 -9.82 -19.39
N LEU A 135 -0.95 -8.59 -18.91
CA LEU A 135 -0.44 -7.40 -19.64
C LEU A 135 0.96 -7.00 -19.22
N ILE A 136 1.49 -7.53 -18.13
CA ILE A 136 2.78 -7.17 -17.58
C ILE A 136 3.73 -8.37 -17.61
N ASN A 137 5.00 -8.11 -17.85
CA ASN A 137 6.05 -9.16 -17.92
C ASN A 137 6.75 -9.38 -16.57
N VAL A 138 6.02 -9.19 -15.46
CA VAL A 138 6.43 -9.48 -14.09
C VAL A 138 5.28 -10.16 -13.36
N GLU A 139 5.57 -11.01 -12.40
CA GLU A 139 4.55 -11.67 -11.60
C GLU A 139 3.86 -10.67 -10.66
N LEU A 140 2.51 -10.62 -10.67
CA LEU A 140 1.70 -9.76 -9.81
C LEU A 140 1.18 -10.57 -8.61
N LEU A 141 1.75 -10.34 -7.44
CA LEU A 141 1.36 -10.96 -6.19
C LEU A 141 0.27 -10.14 -5.48
N THR A 142 -0.82 -10.80 -5.13
CA THR A 142 -1.97 -10.19 -4.41
C THR A 142 -2.29 -11.00 -3.15
N PRO A 143 -1.38 -11.04 -2.14
CA PRO A 143 -1.45 -12.00 -1.04
C PRO A 143 -2.69 -11.88 -0.17
N PHE A 144 -3.37 -10.74 -0.19
CA PHE A 144 -4.54 -10.46 0.64
C PHE A 144 -5.86 -10.44 -0.15
N MET A 145 -5.85 -10.91 -1.41
CA MET A 145 -7.05 -10.94 -2.25
C MET A 145 -8.13 -11.83 -1.64
N GLY A 146 -9.32 -11.28 -1.46
CA GLY A 146 -10.46 -11.96 -0.85
C GLY A 146 -10.50 -11.90 0.69
N MET A 147 -9.49 -11.29 1.32
CA MET A 147 -9.46 -11.13 2.78
C MET A 147 -10.12 -9.82 3.22
N GLU A 148 -10.72 -9.83 4.39
CA GLU A 148 -11.13 -8.60 5.07
C GLU A 148 -9.95 -7.95 5.81
N LYS A 149 -10.04 -6.65 6.07
CA LYS A 149 -8.95 -5.91 6.74
C LYS A 149 -8.62 -6.49 8.13
N HIS A 150 -9.61 -6.92 8.89
CA HIS A 150 -9.39 -7.52 10.22
C HIS A 150 -8.65 -8.87 10.11
N GLU A 151 -8.89 -9.65 9.05
CA GLU A 151 -8.17 -10.91 8.81
C GLU A 151 -6.69 -10.66 8.48
N VAL A 152 -6.41 -9.64 7.64
CA VAL A 152 -5.03 -9.21 7.37
C VAL A 152 -4.32 -8.79 8.64
N ILE A 153 -4.99 -7.99 9.50
CA ILE A 153 -4.40 -7.56 10.76
C ILE A 153 -4.15 -8.77 11.66
N ARG A 154 -5.13 -9.65 11.84
CA ARG A 154 -5.01 -10.84 12.69
C ARG A 154 -3.91 -11.80 12.23
N GLY A 155 -3.81 -12.03 10.91
CA GLY A 155 -2.85 -12.99 10.35
C GLY A 155 -1.44 -12.45 10.13
N PHE A 156 -1.29 -11.13 9.90
CA PHE A 156 -0.03 -10.58 9.36
C PHE A 156 0.49 -9.35 10.12
N SER A 157 -0.11 -8.95 11.24
CA SER A 157 0.34 -7.75 11.96
C SER A 157 1.36 -8.01 13.06
N GLU A 158 1.74 -9.23 13.32
CA GLU A 158 2.74 -9.53 14.33
C GLU A 158 4.06 -8.76 14.07
N GLY A 159 4.49 -7.95 15.05
CA GLY A 159 5.67 -7.09 14.95
C GLY A 159 5.52 -5.89 14.01
N VAL A 160 4.37 -5.71 13.36
CA VAL A 160 4.04 -4.54 12.53
C VAL A 160 3.69 -3.36 13.44
N PRO A 161 4.29 -2.18 13.26
CA PRO A 161 3.97 -0.98 14.04
C PRO A 161 2.65 -0.35 13.53
N LEU A 162 1.52 -0.96 13.85
CA LEU A 162 0.20 -0.50 13.39
C LEU A 162 -0.10 0.95 13.79
N ASP A 163 0.39 1.41 14.95
CA ASP A 163 0.30 2.79 15.43
C ASP A 163 0.98 3.81 14.50
N LYS A 164 1.95 3.38 13.71
CA LYS A 164 2.69 4.21 12.76
C LYS A 164 2.10 4.18 11.35
N THR A 165 1.14 3.31 11.06
CA THR A 165 0.47 3.25 9.75
C THR A 165 -0.55 4.38 9.61
N LEU A 166 -0.85 4.77 8.36
CA LEU A 166 -1.85 5.80 8.05
C LEU A 166 -2.83 5.28 6.99
N SER A 167 -4.12 5.17 7.37
CA SER A 167 -5.22 4.85 6.46
C SER A 167 -6.26 5.98 6.54
N CYS A 168 -5.94 7.13 5.94
CA CYS A 168 -6.79 8.32 5.99
C CYS A 168 -6.66 9.12 4.71
N ILE A 169 -7.79 9.54 4.12
CA ILE A 169 -7.84 10.39 2.92
C ILE A 169 -7.94 11.89 3.23
N ARG A 170 -7.99 12.27 4.51
CA ARG A 170 -8.05 13.66 5.00
C ARG A 170 -7.18 13.84 6.25
N PRO A 171 -5.92 13.41 6.22
CA PRO A 171 -5.03 13.59 7.36
C PRO A 171 -4.76 15.09 7.57
N LYS A 172 -4.46 15.46 8.82
CA LYS A 172 -4.03 16.81 9.18
C LYS A 172 -2.68 16.78 9.86
N LYS A 173 -1.94 17.87 9.76
CA LYS A 173 -0.70 18.06 10.52
C LYS A 173 -0.96 19.04 11.67
N SER A 174 -0.70 18.59 12.90
CA SER A 174 -0.84 19.40 14.11
C SER A 174 0.37 19.18 15.01
N MET A 175 1.01 20.25 15.47
CA MET A 175 2.21 20.20 16.32
C MET A 175 3.30 19.24 15.78
N GLY A 176 3.54 19.27 14.46
CA GLY A 176 4.52 18.40 13.80
C GLY A 176 4.11 16.93 13.62
N LYS A 177 2.95 16.52 14.13
CA LYS A 177 2.43 15.15 14.02
C LYS A 177 1.34 15.04 12.94
N ILE A 178 1.35 13.94 12.19
CA ILE A 178 0.29 13.63 11.24
C ILE A 178 -0.81 12.88 11.99
N ILE A 179 -2.03 13.42 11.95
CA ILE A 179 -3.20 12.91 12.66
C ILE A 179 -4.25 12.50 11.63
N PRO A 180 -4.78 11.26 11.67
CA PRO A 180 -5.93 10.87 10.86
C PRO A 180 -7.17 11.66 11.25
N CYS A 181 -8.08 11.94 10.30
CA CYS A 181 -9.30 12.71 10.59
C CYS A 181 -10.30 11.98 11.51
N GLY A 182 -10.21 10.66 11.62
CA GLY A 182 -11.08 9.83 12.47
C GLY A 182 -12.47 9.54 11.89
N VAL A 183 -12.92 10.27 10.87
CA VAL A 183 -14.31 10.25 10.40
C VAL A 183 -14.52 9.80 8.95
N CYS A 184 -13.48 9.78 8.11
CA CYS A 184 -13.59 9.28 6.74
C CYS A 184 -13.76 7.76 6.72
N GLU A 185 -14.28 7.21 5.62
CA GLU A 185 -14.53 5.77 5.48
C GLU A 185 -13.27 4.93 5.76
N LYS A 186 -12.08 5.37 5.30
CA LYS A 186 -10.82 4.66 5.59
C LYS A 186 -10.43 4.69 7.07
N CYS A 187 -10.80 5.73 7.81
CA CYS A 187 -10.61 5.75 9.26
C CYS A 187 -11.58 4.81 9.97
N LYS A 188 -12.86 4.79 9.54
CA LYS A 188 -13.89 3.89 10.10
C LYS A 188 -13.53 2.42 9.86
N GLU A 189 -13.19 2.05 8.61
CA GLU A 189 -12.73 0.71 8.27
C GLU A 189 -11.55 0.25 9.14
N ARG A 190 -10.58 1.17 9.36
CA ARG A 190 -9.43 0.89 10.22
C ARG A 190 -9.84 0.67 11.68
N GLN A 191 -10.70 1.55 12.21
CA GLN A 191 -11.17 1.47 13.60
C GLN A 191 -11.95 0.16 13.83
N GLU A 192 -12.81 -0.20 12.90
CA GLU A 192 -13.58 -1.45 12.96
C GLU A 192 -12.66 -2.67 12.95
N ALA A 193 -11.74 -2.72 11.98
CA ALA A 193 -10.79 -3.82 11.88
C ALA A 193 -9.90 -3.99 13.13
N LEU A 194 -9.55 -2.89 13.81
CA LEU A 194 -8.76 -2.94 15.04
C LEU A 194 -9.56 -3.39 16.25
N LYS A 195 -10.88 -3.17 16.30
CA LYS A 195 -11.74 -3.70 17.39
C LYS A 195 -11.74 -5.23 17.41
N HIS A 196 -11.71 -5.86 16.24
CA HIS A 196 -11.66 -7.33 16.12
C HIS A 196 -10.37 -7.96 16.66
N LEU A 197 -9.35 -7.17 17.01
CA LEU A 197 -8.14 -7.68 17.68
C LEU A 197 -8.29 -7.76 19.20
N LEU A 198 -9.33 -7.11 19.76
CA LEU A 198 -9.56 -7.04 21.20
C LEU A 198 -10.58 -8.10 21.68
N LEU A 199 -11.11 -8.87 20.76
CA LEU A 199 -12.02 -10.00 20.97
C LEU A 199 -11.31 -11.33 20.71
#